data_24a6a01cc2312bd08696fdad8ac810c6
#
_entry.id   24a6a01cc2312bd08696fdad8ac810c6
#
_cell.length_a   1.000
_cell.length_b   1.000
_cell.length_c   1.000
_cell.angle_alpha   90.00
_cell.angle_beta   90.00
_cell.angle_gamma   90.00
#
_symmetry.space_group_name_H-M   'P 1'
#
loop_
_entity.id
_entity.type
_entity.pdbx_description
1 polymer ?
#
loop_
_entity_poly.entity_id
_entity_poly.type
_entity_poly.pdbx_seq_one_letter_code
_entity_poly.pdbx_strand_id
1 'polypeptide(L)'
;MEGVQTSRQAMGVPKAEIDVGAHSYGSTMAGIAVGKVREGTVHNIALYGSPGSGVQDVREYNIDGQAYVSGVNTNDYVQGIGPDGPFGKDPMEMRGFKHLANNPENDSQCKYIPTGAGSGVTKFCSKGDDNPFGRHSEYLKKGTGSLRDISRIMGGMEPEGEK
;
A
#
# COMPACT_ATOMS: atom_id res chain seq x y z
N MET A 1 -1.18 -18.92 0.50
CA MET A 1 -2.34 -18.46 -0.31
C MET A 1 -2.79 -19.52 -1.30
N GLU A 2 -1.96 -19.97 -2.24
CA GLU A 2 -2.36 -21.01 -3.21
C GLU A 2 -2.85 -22.32 -2.57
N GLY A 3 -2.20 -22.78 -1.50
CA GLY A 3 -2.61 -23.97 -0.77
C GLY A 3 -4.05 -23.90 -0.23
N VAL A 4 -4.51 -22.71 0.18
CA VAL A 4 -5.90 -22.49 0.61
C VAL A 4 -6.85 -22.74 -0.55
N GLN A 5 -6.57 -22.17 -1.73
CA GLN A 5 -7.40 -22.35 -2.92
C GLN A 5 -7.43 -23.82 -3.37
N THR A 6 -6.25 -24.47 -3.37
CA THR A 6 -6.16 -25.89 -3.74
C THR A 6 -6.95 -26.79 -2.80
N SER A 7 -6.85 -26.54 -1.46
CA SER A 7 -7.62 -27.32 -0.49
C SER A 7 -9.13 -27.13 -0.63
N ARG A 8 -9.57 -25.89 -0.85
CA ARG A 8 -10.99 -25.57 -1.07
C ARG A 8 -11.51 -26.25 -2.34
N GLN A 9 -10.74 -26.19 -3.42
CA GLN A 9 -11.10 -26.88 -4.67
C GLN A 9 -11.23 -28.39 -4.46
N ALA A 10 -10.29 -29.01 -3.74
CA ALA A 10 -10.35 -30.44 -3.43
C ALA A 10 -11.57 -30.83 -2.59
N MET A 11 -12.06 -29.92 -1.75
CA MET A 11 -13.27 -30.10 -0.94
C MET A 11 -14.57 -29.77 -1.69
N GLY A 12 -14.51 -29.30 -2.94
CA GLY A 12 -15.68 -28.86 -3.71
C GLY A 12 -16.36 -27.62 -3.17
N VAL A 13 -15.64 -26.78 -2.39
CA VAL A 13 -16.18 -25.52 -1.85
C VAL A 13 -15.70 -24.33 -2.70
N PRO A 14 -16.45 -23.23 -2.74
CA PRO A 14 -16.10 -22.04 -3.51
C PRO A 14 -14.69 -21.52 -3.18
N LYS A 15 -14.05 -20.87 -4.15
CA LYS A 15 -12.80 -20.15 -3.97
C LYS A 15 -12.92 -19.15 -2.80
N ALA A 16 -11.86 -19.02 -2.00
CA ALA A 16 -11.80 -17.98 -0.97
C ALA A 16 -11.44 -16.63 -1.61
N GLU A 17 -12.07 -15.58 -1.21
CA GLU A 17 -11.56 -14.24 -1.42
C GLU A 17 -10.41 -14.01 -0.43
N ILE A 18 -9.21 -13.79 -0.94
CA ILE A 18 -8.01 -13.57 -0.14
C ILE A 18 -7.53 -12.14 -0.40
N ASP A 19 -7.69 -11.29 0.60
CA ASP A 19 -7.18 -9.93 0.57
C ASP A 19 -5.83 -9.85 1.30
N VAL A 20 -4.91 -9.09 0.74
CA VAL A 20 -3.56 -8.91 1.28
C VAL A 20 -3.40 -7.45 1.71
N GLY A 21 -3.28 -7.22 3.02
CA GLY A 21 -2.90 -5.92 3.58
C GLY A 21 -1.43 -5.92 3.99
N ALA A 22 -0.65 -4.92 3.57
CA ALA A 22 0.77 -4.90 3.85
C ALA A 22 1.32 -3.49 4.14
N HIS A 23 2.13 -3.39 5.20
CA HIS A 23 2.69 -2.15 5.72
C HIS A 23 4.19 -2.06 5.49
N SER A 24 4.66 -0.86 5.21
CA SER A 24 6.09 -0.54 5.17
C SER A 24 6.84 -1.44 4.18
N TYR A 25 8.04 -1.89 4.51
CA TYR A 25 8.81 -2.85 3.68
C TYR A 25 8.03 -4.15 3.40
N GLY A 26 7.10 -4.54 4.29
CA GLY A 26 6.20 -5.67 4.06
C GLY A 26 5.34 -5.49 2.81
N SER A 27 5.04 -4.26 2.39
CA SER A 27 4.28 -3.97 1.16
C SER A 27 5.05 -4.36 -0.10
N THR A 28 6.36 -4.07 -0.15
CA THR A 28 7.24 -4.50 -1.24
C THR A 28 7.29 -6.02 -1.35
N MET A 29 7.47 -6.69 -0.20
CA MET A 29 7.52 -8.16 -0.16
C MET A 29 6.18 -8.78 -0.57
N ALA A 30 5.07 -8.22 -0.11
CA ALA A 30 3.72 -8.65 -0.48
C ALA A 30 3.48 -8.47 -1.97
N GLY A 31 3.86 -7.34 -2.55
CA GLY A 31 3.74 -7.07 -3.97
C GLY A 31 4.51 -8.06 -4.83
N ILE A 32 5.78 -8.32 -4.49
CA ILE A 32 6.59 -9.35 -5.17
C ILE A 32 5.91 -10.73 -5.08
N ALA A 33 5.37 -11.07 -3.92
CA ALA A 33 4.72 -12.37 -3.71
C ALA A 33 3.42 -12.48 -4.52
N VAL A 34 2.60 -11.41 -4.52
CA VAL A 34 1.33 -11.38 -5.28
C VAL A 34 1.56 -11.42 -6.78
N GLY A 35 2.66 -10.84 -7.28
CA GLY A 35 3.05 -10.97 -8.68
C GLY A 35 3.52 -12.38 -9.08
N LYS A 36 3.76 -13.30 -8.13
CA LYS A 36 4.27 -14.64 -8.38
C LYS A 36 3.27 -15.77 -8.14
N VAL A 37 2.15 -15.51 -7.50
CA VAL A 37 1.10 -16.52 -7.32
C VAL A 37 0.31 -16.68 -8.59
N ARG A 38 -0.45 -17.78 -8.70
CA ARG A 38 -1.38 -17.98 -9.83
C ARG A 38 -2.43 -16.88 -9.84
N GLU A 39 -2.79 -16.44 -11.04
CA GLU A 39 -3.82 -15.42 -11.26
C GLU A 39 -5.09 -15.75 -10.46
N GLY A 40 -5.64 -14.73 -9.82
CA GLY A 40 -6.82 -14.81 -8.98
C GLY A 40 -6.64 -15.61 -7.68
N THR A 41 -5.41 -15.97 -7.28
CA THR A 41 -5.17 -16.53 -5.94
C THR A 41 -5.47 -15.49 -4.87
N VAL A 42 -5.13 -14.23 -5.13
CA VAL A 42 -5.41 -13.08 -4.30
C VAL A 42 -6.50 -12.25 -4.98
N HIS A 43 -7.47 -11.75 -4.20
CA HIS A 43 -8.51 -10.88 -4.70
C HIS A 43 -8.04 -9.43 -4.69
N ASN A 44 -7.77 -8.86 -3.53
CA ASN A 44 -7.30 -7.49 -3.40
C ASN A 44 -5.91 -7.41 -2.76
N ILE A 45 -5.17 -6.34 -3.10
CA ILE A 45 -3.96 -5.95 -2.38
C ILE A 45 -4.08 -4.50 -1.89
N ALA A 46 -3.80 -4.26 -0.62
CA ALA A 46 -3.80 -2.93 0.00
C ALA A 46 -2.44 -2.64 0.61
N LEU A 47 -1.72 -1.65 0.07
CA LEU A 47 -0.40 -1.22 0.51
C LEU A 47 -0.51 0.08 1.30
N TYR A 48 0.17 0.18 2.44
CA TYR A 48 0.17 1.39 3.25
C TYR A 48 1.55 1.69 3.84
N GLY A 49 1.94 2.97 3.82
CA GLY A 49 3.28 3.41 4.20
C GLY A 49 4.38 2.71 3.39
N SER A 50 4.14 2.50 2.11
CA SER A 50 4.97 1.67 1.26
C SER A 50 6.21 2.42 0.74
N PRO A 51 7.42 1.84 0.83
CA PRO A 51 8.60 2.37 0.13
C PRO A 51 8.63 2.02 -1.36
N GLY A 52 7.73 1.14 -1.80
CA GLY A 52 7.59 0.69 -3.18
C GLY A 52 6.70 -0.53 -3.29
N SER A 53 6.07 -0.69 -4.44
CA SER A 53 5.01 -1.67 -4.70
C SER A 53 5.50 -3.11 -4.92
N GLY A 54 6.82 -3.33 -5.04
CA GLY A 54 7.39 -4.63 -5.40
C GLY A 54 7.34 -4.95 -6.90
N VAL A 55 6.63 -4.13 -7.70
CA VAL A 55 6.44 -4.27 -9.15
C VAL A 55 6.62 -2.93 -9.85
N GLN A 56 6.73 -2.91 -11.16
CA GLN A 56 6.85 -1.69 -11.97
C GLN A 56 5.49 -1.26 -12.57
N ASP A 57 4.54 -2.17 -12.65
CA ASP A 57 3.19 -1.92 -13.17
C ASP A 57 2.17 -2.74 -12.36
N VAL A 58 1.00 -2.15 -12.09
CA VAL A 58 -0.08 -2.82 -11.34
C VAL A 58 -0.54 -4.11 -12.01
N ARG A 59 -0.41 -4.21 -13.34
CA ARG A 59 -0.76 -5.40 -14.13
C ARG A 59 0.14 -6.61 -13.88
N GLU A 60 1.26 -6.41 -13.19
CA GLU A 60 2.13 -7.51 -12.74
C GLU A 60 1.55 -8.26 -11.53
N TYR A 61 0.55 -7.69 -10.86
CA TYR A 61 -0.16 -8.40 -9.81
C TYR A 61 -1.15 -9.40 -10.39
N ASN A 62 -1.07 -10.63 -9.95
CA ASN A 62 -1.98 -11.71 -10.34
C ASN A 62 -3.25 -11.70 -9.47
N ILE A 63 -3.93 -10.55 -9.40
CA ILE A 63 -5.17 -10.35 -8.66
C ILE A 63 -6.39 -10.36 -9.58
N ASP A 64 -7.54 -10.74 -9.07
CA ASP A 64 -8.83 -10.66 -9.77
C ASP A 64 -9.76 -9.55 -9.22
N GLY A 65 -9.27 -8.77 -8.28
CA GLY A 65 -9.93 -7.60 -7.68
C GLY A 65 -9.16 -6.31 -7.95
N GLN A 66 -8.86 -5.56 -6.90
CA GLN A 66 -8.31 -4.21 -6.97
C GLN A 66 -7.02 -4.05 -6.16
N ALA A 67 -6.12 -3.20 -6.65
CA ALA A 67 -4.97 -2.69 -5.90
C ALA A 67 -5.32 -1.36 -5.23
N TYR A 68 -5.05 -1.26 -3.93
CA TYR A 68 -5.31 -0.09 -3.10
C TYR A 68 -4.03 0.41 -2.47
N VAL A 69 -3.94 1.72 -2.27
CA VAL A 69 -2.81 2.36 -1.57
C VAL A 69 -3.29 3.40 -0.57
N SER A 70 -2.66 3.42 0.60
CA SER A 70 -2.77 4.51 1.56
C SER A 70 -1.38 5.06 1.84
N GLY A 71 -1.22 6.35 1.64
CA GLY A 71 0.00 7.09 1.95
C GLY A 71 -0.34 8.37 2.69
N VAL A 72 0.46 8.75 3.68
CA VAL A 72 0.37 10.06 4.33
C VAL A 72 1.45 10.97 3.75
N ASN A 73 1.06 12.18 3.40
CA ASN A 73 1.98 13.15 2.79
C ASN A 73 2.91 13.84 3.82
N THR A 74 2.85 13.46 5.11
CA THR A 74 3.56 14.14 6.18
C THR A 74 4.23 13.16 7.14
N ASN A 75 5.51 13.37 7.42
CA ASN A 75 6.28 12.63 8.43
C ASN A 75 6.28 11.10 8.25
N ASP A 76 6.16 10.63 7.00
CA ASP A 76 6.46 9.24 6.64
C ASP A 76 7.53 9.23 5.55
N TYR A 77 8.79 9.24 5.97
CA TYR A 77 9.93 9.20 5.05
C TYR A 77 10.07 7.87 4.31
N VAL A 78 9.46 6.82 4.83
CA VAL A 78 9.60 5.48 4.24
C VAL A 78 9.05 5.46 2.82
N GLN A 79 7.98 6.21 2.55
CA GLN A 79 7.40 6.33 1.21
C GLN A 79 8.33 6.97 0.18
N GLY A 80 9.36 7.72 0.62
CA GLY A 80 10.31 8.39 -0.27
C GLY A 80 11.72 7.77 -0.28
N ILE A 81 11.92 6.64 0.40
CA ILE A 81 13.26 6.04 0.54
C ILE A 81 13.71 5.32 -0.75
N GLY A 82 12.77 4.84 -1.56
CA GLY A 82 13.09 4.08 -2.76
C GLY A 82 12.94 4.93 -4.03
N PRO A 83 14.02 5.19 -4.81
CA PRO A 83 13.81 5.50 -6.22
C PRO A 83 13.14 4.29 -6.88
N ASP A 84 12.35 4.52 -7.93
CA ASP A 84 11.84 3.45 -8.79
C ASP A 84 12.97 2.48 -9.12
N GLY A 85 12.93 1.28 -8.57
CA GLY A 85 14.05 0.33 -8.67
C GLY A 85 13.88 -0.88 -7.78
N PRO A 86 14.75 -1.09 -6.80
CA PRO A 86 14.80 -2.32 -6.00
C PRO A 86 13.51 -2.64 -5.22
N PHE A 87 12.74 -1.61 -4.89
CA PHE A 87 11.46 -1.73 -4.16
C PHE A 87 10.23 -1.73 -5.08
N GLY A 88 10.42 -1.68 -6.40
CA GLY A 88 9.34 -1.44 -7.35
C GLY A 88 9.00 0.05 -7.45
N LYS A 89 7.97 0.37 -8.22
CA LYS A 89 7.49 1.74 -8.39
C LYS A 89 6.71 2.20 -7.15
N ASP A 90 6.71 3.51 -6.88
CA ASP A 90 5.87 4.09 -5.82
C ASP A 90 4.39 3.81 -6.13
N PRO A 91 3.67 3.09 -5.25
CA PRO A 91 2.27 2.78 -5.48
C PRO A 91 1.37 4.02 -5.43
N MET A 92 1.80 5.12 -4.77
CA MET A 92 1.06 6.39 -4.75
C MET A 92 1.04 7.08 -6.12
N GLU A 93 2.07 6.83 -6.95
CA GLU A 93 2.19 7.41 -8.28
C GLU A 93 1.82 6.42 -9.40
N MET A 94 1.58 5.15 -9.04
CA MET A 94 1.34 4.10 -10.02
C MET A 94 -0.13 4.10 -10.47
N ARG A 95 -0.35 4.20 -11.78
CA ARG A 95 -1.68 4.04 -12.36
C ARG A 95 -2.29 2.68 -12.01
N GLY A 96 -3.57 2.70 -11.66
CA GLY A 96 -4.35 1.49 -11.37
C GLY A 96 -4.49 1.19 -9.89
N PHE A 97 -3.75 1.87 -9.02
CA PHE A 97 -4.06 1.88 -7.61
C PHE A 97 -5.23 2.82 -7.31
N LYS A 98 -6.16 2.37 -6.48
CA LYS A 98 -7.17 3.24 -5.86
C LYS A 98 -6.63 3.78 -4.54
N HIS A 99 -6.73 5.10 -4.37
CA HIS A 99 -6.28 5.77 -3.15
C HIS A 99 -7.32 5.60 -2.04
N LEU A 100 -6.84 5.15 -0.89
CA LEU A 100 -7.64 5.05 0.34
C LEU A 100 -7.61 6.38 1.09
N ALA A 101 -8.56 6.56 2.00
CA ALA A 101 -8.62 7.76 2.81
C ALA A 101 -7.31 7.99 3.56
N ASN A 102 -6.75 9.16 3.36
CA ASN A 102 -5.65 9.68 4.14
C ASN A 102 -6.22 10.41 5.37
N ASN A 103 -5.40 10.58 6.41
CA ASN A 103 -5.81 11.43 7.53
C ASN A 103 -5.69 12.90 7.13
N PRO A 104 -6.81 13.63 6.91
CA PRO A 104 -6.75 15.00 6.43
C PRO A 104 -6.25 16.02 7.46
N GLU A 105 -6.05 15.63 8.72
CA GLU A 105 -5.73 16.59 9.79
C GLU A 105 -4.35 17.22 9.69
N ASN A 106 -3.58 16.98 8.63
CA ASN A 106 -2.21 17.40 8.55
C ASN A 106 -1.74 17.91 7.20
N ASP A 107 -2.56 18.72 6.58
CA ASP A 107 -2.11 19.58 5.50
C ASP A 107 -1.14 20.62 6.05
N SER A 108 0.16 20.34 5.99
CA SER A 108 1.19 21.21 6.48
C SER A 108 2.39 21.24 5.57
N GLN A 109 3.09 22.31 5.63
CA GLN A 109 4.18 22.77 4.79
C GLN A 109 5.08 21.64 4.26
N CYS A 110 4.94 21.34 2.97
CA CYS A 110 5.80 20.38 2.28
C CYS A 110 7.09 21.03 1.81
N LYS A 111 8.23 20.36 2.03
CA LYS A 111 9.53 20.71 1.46
C LYS A 111 9.99 19.59 0.53
N TYR A 112 10.59 19.95 -0.58
CA TYR A 112 11.25 19.01 -1.48
C TYR A 112 12.70 18.88 -1.06
N ILE A 113 13.14 17.67 -0.72
CA ILE A 113 14.51 17.39 -0.31
C ILE A 113 15.18 16.53 -1.37
N PRO A 114 16.36 16.94 -1.90
CA PRO A 114 17.12 16.10 -2.80
C PRO A 114 17.56 14.81 -2.08
N THR A 115 17.24 13.67 -2.65
CA THR A 115 17.79 12.39 -2.19
C THR A 115 19.19 12.22 -2.76
N GLY A 116 20.21 12.08 -1.90
CA GLY A 116 21.62 12.17 -2.22
C GLY A 116 22.23 11.08 -3.12
N ALA A 117 21.45 10.34 -3.87
CA ALA A 117 21.93 9.34 -4.84
C ALA A 117 21.11 9.42 -6.14
N GLY A 118 21.43 10.44 -6.96
CA GLY A 118 20.90 10.60 -8.31
C GLY A 118 19.50 11.25 -8.35
N SER A 119 19.38 12.33 -9.07
CA SER A 119 18.20 13.11 -9.52
C SER A 119 16.79 12.92 -8.91
N GLY A 120 16.64 12.28 -7.77
CA GLY A 120 15.38 12.14 -7.08
C GLY A 120 15.13 13.29 -6.10
N VAL A 121 13.89 13.77 -6.04
CA VAL A 121 13.43 14.77 -5.07
C VAL A 121 12.31 14.16 -4.25
N THR A 122 12.50 14.07 -2.94
CA THR A 122 11.44 13.62 -2.02
C THR A 122 10.67 14.81 -1.47
N LYS A 123 9.35 14.77 -1.59
CA LYS A 123 8.46 15.76 -0.98
C LYS A 123 8.35 15.47 0.51
N PHE A 124 8.82 16.40 1.33
CA PHE A 124 8.74 16.32 2.78
C PHE A 124 7.76 17.36 3.33
N CYS A 125 6.81 16.90 4.13
CA CYS A 125 5.80 17.77 4.75
C CYS A 125 5.82 17.59 6.27
N SER A 126 6.14 18.63 7.04
CA SER A 126 6.15 18.58 8.51
C SER A 126 5.09 19.51 9.10
N LYS A 127 4.42 19.10 10.16
CA LYS A 127 3.64 19.95 11.03
C LYS A 127 4.10 19.71 12.47
N GLY A 128 5.04 20.51 12.93
CA GLY A 128 5.33 20.72 14.35
C GLY A 128 5.91 19.54 15.15
N ASP A 129 6.14 18.38 14.49
CA ASP A 129 6.85 17.26 15.10
C ASP A 129 8.05 16.91 14.22
N ASP A 130 9.25 17.02 14.80
CA ASP A 130 10.51 16.76 14.08
C ASP A 130 10.80 15.27 13.86
N ASN A 131 9.86 14.39 14.24
CA ASN A 131 10.02 12.96 14.02
C ASN A 131 9.68 12.56 12.56
N PRO A 132 10.70 12.24 11.74
CA PRO A 132 10.51 11.89 10.33
C PRO A 132 9.75 10.58 10.10
N PHE A 133 9.59 9.77 11.13
CA PHE A 133 8.87 8.48 11.10
C PHE A 133 7.60 8.51 11.96
N GLY A 134 7.23 9.67 12.51
CA GLY A 134 6.16 9.78 13.49
C GLY A 134 4.82 9.24 13.00
N ARG A 135 4.58 9.32 11.70
CA ARG A 135 3.33 8.84 11.08
C ARG A 135 3.42 7.48 10.41
N HIS A 136 4.62 6.95 10.24
CA HIS A 136 4.80 5.67 9.58
C HIS A 136 4.02 4.52 10.23
N SER A 137 3.81 4.59 11.54
CA SER A 137 3.07 3.57 12.30
C SER A 137 1.59 3.91 12.54
N GLU A 138 1.09 5.04 12.03
CA GLU A 138 -0.25 5.52 12.37
C GLU A 138 -1.36 5.03 11.44
N TYR A 139 -1.04 4.34 10.34
CA TYR A 139 -2.04 3.84 9.38
C TYR A 139 -3.14 3.00 10.00
N LEU A 140 -2.81 2.20 11.01
CA LEU A 140 -3.74 1.34 11.74
C LEU A 140 -4.15 1.91 13.11
N LYS A 141 -3.93 3.21 13.35
CA LYS A 141 -4.35 3.86 14.58
C LYS A 141 -5.87 4.04 14.61
N LYS A 142 -6.47 3.79 15.76
CA LYS A 142 -7.92 3.94 15.96
C LYS A 142 -8.38 5.35 15.59
N GLY A 143 -9.40 5.44 14.76
CA GLY A 143 -10.01 6.70 14.33
C GLY A 143 -9.42 7.27 13.03
N THR A 144 -8.43 6.60 12.42
CA THR A 144 -7.89 7.03 11.13
C THR A 144 -8.76 6.56 9.97
N GLY A 145 -8.80 7.35 8.89
CA GLY A 145 -9.47 6.97 7.64
C GLY A 145 -8.82 5.74 7.00
N SER A 146 -7.49 5.65 7.07
CA SER A 146 -6.74 4.51 6.57
C SER A 146 -7.11 3.21 7.27
N LEU A 147 -7.19 3.19 8.62
CA LEU A 147 -7.66 2.00 9.34
C LEU A 147 -9.07 1.60 8.93
N ARG A 148 -9.97 2.57 8.81
CA ARG A 148 -11.35 2.31 8.39
C ARG A 148 -11.37 1.62 7.03
N ASP A 149 -10.72 2.19 6.03
CA ASP A 149 -10.76 1.69 4.67
C ASP A 149 -10.02 0.35 4.51
N ILE A 150 -8.87 0.19 5.15
CA ILE A 150 -8.15 -1.11 5.18
C ILE A 150 -9.03 -2.18 5.83
N SER A 151 -9.70 -1.85 6.96
CA SER A 151 -10.57 -2.80 7.65
C SER A 151 -11.79 -3.20 6.79
N ARG A 152 -12.33 -2.27 6.00
CA ARG A 152 -13.42 -2.57 5.07
C ARG A 152 -12.98 -3.54 3.98
N ILE A 153 -11.82 -3.30 3.36
CA ILE A 153 -11.25 -4.20 2.35
C ILE A 153 -11.03 -5.59 2.95
N MET A 154 -10.36 -5.67 4.12
CA MET A 154 -10.13 -6.96 4.80
C MET A 154 -11.42 -7.67 5.24
N GLY A 155 -12.53 -6.96 5.30
CA GLY A 155 -13.87 -7.48 5.58
C GLY A 155 -14.70 -7.74 4.33
N GLY A 156 -14.12 -7.69 3.12
CA GLY A 156 -14.84 -7.89 1.85
C GLY A 156 -15.79 -6.74 1.48
N MET A 157 -15.52 -5.53 1.98
CA MET A 157 -16.34 -4.34 1.72
C MET A 157 -15.55 -3.31 0.92
N GLU A 158 -16.23 -2.56 0.05
CA GLU A 158 -15.62 -1.42 -0.64
C GLU A 158 -15.14 -0.34 0.35
N PRO A 159 -13.95 0.22 0.17
CA PRO A 159 -13.47 1.35 0.97
C PRO A 159 -14.30 2.61 0.66
N GLU A 160 -14.30 3.56 1.60
CA GLU A 160 -14.94 4.87 1.33
C GLU A 160 -14.06 5.77 0.45
N GLY A 161 -12.74 5.54 0.46
CA GLY A 161 -11.77 6.29 -0.33
C GLY A 161 -11.49 7.69 0.20
N GLU A 162 -10.73 8.45 -0.57
CA GLU A 162 -10.52 9.88 -0.34
C GLU A 162 -11.86 10.63 -0.61
N LYS A 163 -12.21 11.51 0.33
CA LYS A 163 -13.36 12.43 0.17
C LYS A 163 -12.87 13.78 -0.31
#